data_3ff0adebc90afa85b03f1f6cf1fe42ae
#
_entry.id   3ff0adebc90afa85b03f1f6cf1fe42ae
#
_cell.length_a   1.000
_cell.length_b   1.000
_cell.length_c   1.000
_cell.angle_alpha   90.00
_cell.angle_beta   90.00
_cell.angle_gamma   90.00
#
_symmetry.space_group_name_H-M   'P 1'
#
loop_
_entity.id
_entity.type
_entity.pdbx_description
1 polymer ?
#
loop_
_entity_poly.entity_id
_entity_poly.type
_entity_poly.pdbx_seq_one_letter_code
_entity_poly.pdbx_strand_id
1 'polypeptide(L)'
;MKAAQIAQVRIETHGRVPDGSAELADAKVGPLLRAASEPVLSARVTLALAADPAVARPAVAQATIDMNGRVLRAQAVGQTMRAAIEQMADRLQARLGRAARNWAALRGTIPGAEPGEWRHQAIPAHRPPYFPRPAGQRAVISHASYAARPETPDEAIAELDLLDYDFHLFTERSTGQDSVIYRTTDGYRLAMAHPKPGRLGPLPASMTVSLLPAPRLSVREAAERLDAAGQPFTFFTDAGTGRGCVIYHRYDGHYGLLVPPGTRR
;
A
#
# COMPACT_ATOMS: atom_id res chain seq x y z
N MET A 1 -23.35 -16.61 -21.68
CA MET A 1 -22.62 -15.49 -21.05
C MET A 1 -23.28 -15.20 -19.70
N LYS A 2 -22.64 -15.60 -18.58
CA LYS A 2 -23.13 -15.21 -17.24
C LYS A 2 -22.79 -13.74 -17.05
N ALA A 3 -23.80 -12.90 -16.79
CA ALA A 3 -23.60 -11.53 -16.36
C ALA A 3 -22.73 -11.57 -15.10
N ALA A 4 -21.54 -10.98 -15.15
CA ALA A 4 -20.68 -10.84 -13.99
C ALA A 4 -21.47 -10.04 -12.95
N GLN A 5 -21.69 -10.63 -11.80
CA GLN A 5 -22.37 -9.98 -10.69
C GLN A 5 -21.43 -8.86 -10.20
N ILE A 6 -21.76 -7.63 -10.57
CA ILE A 6 -20.97 -6.46 -10.17
C ILE A 6 -21.19 -6.30 -8.69
N ALA A 7 -20.14 -6.39 -7.90
CA ALA A 7 -20.20 -6.17 -6.46
C ALA A 7 -20.70 -4.74 -6.18
N GLN A 8 -21.70 -4.62 -5.31
CA GLN A 8 -22.17 -3.33 -4.83
C GLN A 8 -21.04 -2.63 -4.06
N VAL A 9 -20.82 -1.33 -4.33
CA VAL A 9 -19.82 -0.55 -3.59
C VAL A 9 -20.28 -0.36 -2.16
N ARG A 10 -19.53 -0.85 -1.19
CA ARG A 10 -19.76 -0.58 0.23
C ARG A 10 -19.05 0.71 0.62
N ILE A 11 -19.81 1.72 1.05
CA ILE A 11 -19.26 3.01 1.47
C ILE A 11 -19.31 3.12 2.99
N GLU A 12 -18.16 3.43 3.59
CA GLU A 12 -17.99 3.63 5.04
C GLU A 12 -17.50 5.06 5.27
N THR A 13 -18.11 5.76 6.22
CA THR A 13 -17.76 7.14 6.56
C THR A 13 -17.24 7.24 7.97
N HIS A 14 -16.20 8.05 8.20
CA HIS A 14 -15.60 8.33 9.50
C HIS A 14 -15.47 9.83 9.73
N GLY A 15 -15.95 10.30 10.88
CA GLY A 15 -16.02 11.73 11.21
C GLY A 15 -17.22 12.41 10.56
N ARG A 16 -17.20 13.75 10.52
CA ARG A 16 -18.29 14.55 9.92
C ARG A 16 -18.10 14.73 8.43
N VAL A 17 -18.30 13.64 7.69
CA VAL A 17 -18.24 13.68 6.23
C VAL A 17 -19.44 14.49 5.70
N PRO A 18 -19.24 15.44 4.74
CA PRO A 18 -20.32 16.22 4.17
C PRO A 18 -21.37 15.34 3.47
N ASP A 19 -22.65 15.77 3.56
CA ASP A 19 -23.75 15.11 2.86
C ASP A 19 -23.51 15.05 1.36
N GLY A 20 -24.00 14.00 0.70
CA GLY A 20 -23.79 13.75 -0.73
C GLY A 20 -22.40 13.20 -1.10
N SER A 21 -21.49 13.03 -0.12
CA SER A 21 -20.15 12.50 -0.40
C SER A 21 -20.18 11.01 -0.73
N ALA A 22 -21.05 10.26 -0.12
CA ALA A 22 -21.23 8.83 -0.40
C ALA A 22 -21.78 8.62 -1.83
N GLU A 23 -22.79 9.40 -2.20
CA GLU A 23 -23.39 9.38 -3.54
C GLU A 23 -22.36 9.77 -4.62
N LEU A 24 -21.54 10.79 -4.33
CA LEU A 24 -20.46 11.18 -5.21
C LEU A 24 -19.41 10.07 -5.37
N ALA A 25 -19.04 9.41 -4.28
CA ALA A 25 -18.09 8.31 -4.34
C ALA A 25 -18.62 7.12 -5.14
N ASP A 26 -19.89 6.74 -4.96
CA ASP A 26 -20.54 5.71 -5.75
C ASP A 26 -20.62 6.08 -7.24
N ALA A 27 -21.02 7.31 -7.54
CA ALA A 27 -21.10 7.82 -8.91
C ALA A 27 -19.75 7.83 -9.63
N LYS A 28 -18.64 8.02 -8.91
CA LYS A 28 -17.27 8.00 -9.48
C LYS A 28 -16.70 6.60 -9.59
N VAL A 29 -16.89 5.75 -8.56
CA VAL A 29 -16.30 4.40 -8.49
C VAL A 29 -17.12 3.38 -9.29
N GLY A 30 -18.43 3.42 -9.21
CA GLY A 30 -19.33 2.46 -9.87
C GLY A 30 -19.04 2.24 -11.36
N PRO A 31 -18.91 3.29 -12.20
CA PRO A 31 -18.53 3.13 -13.60
C PRO A 31 -17.18 2.45 -13.81
N LEU A 32 -16.19 2.74 -12.96
CA LEU A 32 -14.85 2.14 -13.05
C LEU A 32 -14.89 0.64 -12.80
N LEU A 33 -15.71 0.19 -11.83
CA LEU A 33 -15.88 -1.24 -11.55
C LEU A 33 -16.58 -1.97 -12.71
N ARG A 34 -17.56 -1.33 -13.35
CA ARG A 34 -18.23 -1.90 -14.52
C ARG A 34 -17.33 -2.03 -15.74
N ALA A 35 -16.35 -1.13 -15.86
CA ALA A 35 -15.36 -1.13 -16.94
C ALA A 35 -14.13 -2.01 -16.63
N ALA A 36 -14.04 -2.62 -15.44
CA ALA A 36 -12.92 -3.46 -15.05
C ALA A 36 -12.80 -4.68 -15.98
N SER A 37 -11.56 -5.03 -16.33
CA SER A 37 -11.24 -6.15 -17.24
C SER A 37 -11.45 -7.53 -16.60
N GLU A 38 -11.51 -7.62 -15.28
CA GLU A 38 -11.69 -8.85 -14.51
C GLU A 38 -12.87 -8.70 -13.54
N PRO A 39 -13.48 -9.82 -13.08
CA PRO A 39 -14.57 -9.80 -12.14
C PRO A 39 -14.20 -9.10 -10.82
N VAL A 40 -15.01 -8.15 -10.40
CA VAL A 40 -14.88 -7.49 -9.10
C VAL A 40 -15.68 -8.30 -8.07
N LEU A 41 -14.99 -8.89 -7.10
CA LEU A 41 -15.60 -9.71 -6.04
C LEU A 41 -16.14 -8.87 -4.90
N SER A 42 -15.42 -7.80 -4.54
CA SER A 42 -15.86 -6.82 -3.54
C SER A 42 -15.28 -5.45 -3.82
N ALA A 43 -15.99 -4.41 -3.39
CA ALA A 43 -15.53 -3.03 -3.47
C ALA A 43 -15.94 -2.29 -2.19
N ARG A 44 -14.96 -1.64 -1.54
CA ARG A 44 -15.17 -0.81 -0.36
C ARG A 44 -14.57 0.57 -0.60
N VAL A 45 -15.32 1.60 -0.26
CA VAL A 45 -14.84 2.98 -0.22
C VAL A 45 -14.94 3.50 1.20
N THR A 46 -13.85 4.00 1.73
CA THR A 46 -13.79 4.63 3.06
C THR A 46 -13.53 6.12 2.88
N LEU A 47 -14.42 6.94 3.45
CA LEU A 47 -14.32 8.40 3.48
C LEU A 47 -14.08 8.84 4.92
N ALA A 48 -13.02 9.59 5.16
CA ALA A 48 -12.72 10.08 6.50
C ALA A 48 -12.44 11.59 6.48
N LEU A 49 -12.98 12.31 7.45
CA LEU A 49 -12.70 13.73 7.65
C LEU A 49 -12.08 13.94 9.03
N ALA A 50 -10.88 14.55 9.06
CA ALA A 50 -10.23 14.91 10.30
C ALA A 50 -11.05 15.96 11.05
N ALA A 51 -11.16 15.79 12.37
CA ALA A 51 -11.82 16.74 13.23
C ALA A 51 -10.91 17.94 13.62
N ASP A 52 -9.59 17.79 13.46
CA ASP A 52 -8.61 18.80 13.82
C ASP A 52 -8.51 19.86 12.71
N PRO A 53 -8.85 21.14 12.99
CA PRO A 53 -8.78 22.22 12.01
C PRO A 53 -7.35 22.57 11.58
N ALA A 54 -6.33 22.15 12.34
CA ALA A 54 -4.92 22.38 11.99
C ALA A 54 -4.42 21.49 10.84
N VAL A 55 -5.19 20.49 10.45
CA VAL A 55 -4.82 19.58 9.35
C VAL A 55 -5.08 20.26 8.01
N ALA A 56 -4.02 20.56 7.25
CA ALA A 56 -4.11 21.25 5.96
C ALA A 56 -4.92 20.47 4.89
N ARG A 57 -4.98 19.15 4.99
CA ARG A 57 -5.74 18.27 4.09
C ARG A 57 -6.55 17.27 4.92
N PRO A 58 -7.70 17.68 5.46
CA PRO A 58 -8.46 16.89 6.42
C PRO A 58 -9.22 15.72 5.78
N ALA A 59 -9.48 15.79 4.49
CA ALA A 59 -10.29 14.80 3.80
C ALA A 59 -9.45 13.65 3.23
N VAL A 60 -9.84 12.43 3.55
CA VAL A 60 -9.23 11.19 3.05
C VAL A 60 -10.31 10.37 2.34
N ALA A 61 -10.04 9.95 1.11
CA ALA A 61 -10.84 8.99 0.37
C ALA A 61 -9.99 7.79 0.00
N GLN A 62 -10.48 6.59 0.27
CA GLN A 62 -9.79 5.33 -0.04
C GLN A 62 -10.76 4.35 -0.67
N ALA A 63 -10.40 3.77 -1.81
CA ALA A 63 -11.07 2.63 -2.41
C ALA A 63 -10.20 1.37 -2.24
N THR A 64 -10.84 0.26 -1.86
CA THR A 64 -10.22 -1.06 -1.81
C THR A 64 -11.12 -2.00 -2.60
N ILE A 65 -10.57 -2.64 -3.61
CA ILE A 65 -11.30 -3.49 -4.56
C ILE A 65 -10.62 -4.84 -4.63
N ASP A 66 -11.39 -5.89 -4.43
CA ASP A 66 -10.96 -7.25 -4.71
C ASP A 66 -11.35 -7.61 -6.15
N MET A 67 -10.36 -7.72 -7.00
CA MET A 67 -10.52 -8.07 -8.39
C MET A 67 -9.94 -9.47 -8.62
N ASN A 68 -10.84 -10.46 -8.69
CA ASN A 68 -10.49 -11.86 -8.93
C ASN A 68 -9.43 -12.43 -7.96
N GLY A 69 -9.55 -12.09 -6.65
CA GLY A 69 -8.62 -12.52 -5.60
C GLY A 69 -7.36 -11.65 -5.46
N ARG A 70 -7.27 -10.55 -6.21
CA ARG A 70 -6.23 -9.52 -6.05
C ARG A 70 -6.81 -8.23 -5.54
N VAL A 71 -6.20 -7.68 -4.51
CA VAL A 71 -6.67 -6.44 -3.89
C VAL A 71 -5.98 -5.26 -4.56
N LEU A 72 -6.80 -4.36 -5.15
CA LEU A 72 -6.37 -3.04 -5.60
C LEU A 72 -6.79 -2.01 -4.56
N ARG A 73 -5.92 -1.07 -4.29
CA ARG A 73 -6.19 0.03 -3.39
C ARG A 73 -5.83 1.36 -4.06
N ALA A 74 -6.68 2.36 -3.93
CA ALA A 74 -6.38 3.73 -4.28
C ALA A 74 -6.75 4.65 -3.13
N GLN A 75 -5.88 5.57 -2.78
CA GLN A 75 -6.10 6.52 -1.68
C GLN A 75 -5.70 7.92 -2.11
N ALA A 76 -6.47 8.92 -1.70
CA ALA A 76 -6.15 10.32 -1.90
C ALA A 76 -6.51 11.16 -0.67
N VAL A 77 -5.82 12.28 -0.53
CA VAL A 77 -6.08 13.30 0.48
C VAL A 77 -6.34 14.64 -0.19
N GLY A 78 -7.29 15.38 0.34
CA GLY A 78 -7.67 16.66 -0.21
C GLY A 78 -8.01 17.70 0.86
N GLN A 79 -8.05 18.96 0.45
CA GLN A 79 -8.58 20.03 1.30
C GLN A 79 -10.09 19.87 1.49
N THR A 80 -10.78 19.30 0.51
CA THR A 80 -12.21 18.98 0.55
C THR A 80 -12.46 17.52 0.28
N MET A 81 -13.57 16.98 0.77
CA MET A 81 -13.97 15.59 0.52
C MET A 81 -14.19 15.33 -0.98
N ARG A 82 -14.77 16.28 -1.70
CA ARG A 82 -14.94 16.20 -3.16
C ARG A 82 -13.60 16.00 -3.87
N ALA A 83 -12.59 16.84 -3.56
CA ALA A 83 -11.27 16.75 -4.17
C ALA A 83 -10.58 15.41 -3.84
N ALA A 84 -10.73 14.91 -2.61
CA ALA A 84 -10.19 13.62 -2.22
C ALA A 84 -10.84 12.47 -3.01
N ILE A 85 -12.18 12.49 -3.17
CA ILE A 85 -12.91 11.47 -3.93
C ILE A 85 -12.51 11.48 -5.42
N GLU A 86 -12.42 12.66 -6.03
CA GLU A 86 -12.03 12.79 -7.44
C GLU A 86 -10.61 12.26 -7.68
N GLN A 87 -9.64 12.69 -6.88
CA GLN A 87 -8.26 12.20 -6.98
C GLN A 87 -8.15 10.68 -6.70
N MET A 88 -8.92 10.16 -5.76
CA MET A 88 -8.96 8.72 -5.47
C MET A 88 -9.51 7.95 -6.68
N ALA A 89 -10.57 8.44 -7.32
CA ALA A 89 -11.16 7.81 -8.50
C ALA A 89 -10.19 7.82 -9.70
N ASP A 90 -9.48 8.93 -9.95
CA ASP A 90 -8.45 9.03 -10.99
C ASP A 90 -7.31 8.02 -10.77
N ARG A 91 -6.84 7.90 -9.53
CA ARG A 91 -5.82 6.90 -9.17
C ARG A 91 -6.34 5.48 -9.35
N LEU A 92 -7.57 5.21 -8.96
CA LEU A 92 -8.21 3.91 -9.14
C LEU A 92 -8.29 3.55 -10.62
N GLN A 93 -8.73 4.47 -11.48
CA GLN A 93 -8.80 4.27 -12.92
C GLN A 93 -7.43 3.94 -13.52
N ALA A 94 -6.39 4.70 -13.16
CA ALA A 94 -5.03 4.44 -13.62
C ALA A 94 -4.52 3.06 -13.17
N ARG A 95 -4.90 2.59 -11.97
CA ARG A 95 -4.52 1.28 -11.44
C ARG A 95 -5.24 0.13 -12.13
N LEU A 96 -6.54 0.27 -12.35
CA LEU A 96 -7.31 -0.70 -13.12
C LEU A 96 -6.73 -0.86 -14.53
N GLY A 97 -6.33 0.23 -15.17
CA GLY A 97 -5.66 0.20 -16.47
C GLY A 97 -4.30 -0.53 -16.43
N ARG A 98 -3.48 -0.30 -15.38
CA ARG A 98 -2.21 -1.03 -15.21
C ARG A 98 -2.44 -2.51 -14.91
N ALA A 99 -3.38 -2.83 -14.03
CA ALA A 99 -3.74 -4.21 -13.71
C ALA A 99 -4.16 -4.99 -14.96
N ALA A 100 -4.96 -4.38 -15.83
CA ALA A 100 -5.37 -4.98 -17.10
C ALA A 100 -4.17 -5.30 -18.01
N ARG A 101 -3.19 -4.39 -18.12
CA ARG A 101 -1.96 -4.61 -18.91
C ARG A 101 -1.07 -5.70 -18.31
N ASN A 102 -0.81 -5.65 -17.01
CA ASN A 102 0.00 -6.64 -16.31
C ASN A 102 -0.63 -8.04 -16.35
N TRP A 103 -1.96 -8.11 -16.30
CA TRP A 103 -2.69 -9.38 -16.43
C TRP A 103 -2.52 -10.01 -17.79
N ALA A 104 -2.52 -9.21 -18.85
CA ALA A 104 -2.26 -9.69 -20.19
C ALA A 104 -0.81 -10.17 -20.35
N ALA A 105 0.17 -9.48 -19.73
CA ALA A 105 1.58 -9.88 -19.73
C ALA A 105 1.81 -11.24 -19.03
N LEU A 106 1.16 -11.45 -17.88
CA LEU A 106 1.23 -12.73 -17.14
C LEU A 106 0.61 -13.92 -17.89
N ARG A 107 -0.29 -13.66 -18.85
CA ARG A 107 -0.87 -14.67 -19.74
C ARG A 107 -0.02 -14.96 -20.99
N GLY A 108 1.16 -14.37 -21.11
CA GLY A 108 2.11 -14.66 -22.20
C GLY A 108 1.76 -14.01 -23.54
N THR A 109 0.98 -12.91 -23.56
CA THR A 109 0.46 -12.31 -24.80
C THR A 109 0.86 -10.85 -25.00
N ILE A 110 1.94 -10.34 -24.41
CA ILE A 110 2.39 -8.97 -24.70
C ILE A 110 3.86 -8.96 -25.06
N PRO A 111 4.22 -8.37 -26.24
CA PRO A 111 5.57 -7.91 -26.52
C PRO A 111 5.95 -6.87 -25.44
N GLY A 112 7.17 -6.97 -24.92
CA GLY A 112 7.64 -6.25 -23.76
C GLY A 112 7.25 -4.77 -23.74
N ALA A 113 6.72 -4.34 -22.60
CA ALA A 113 6.62 -2.92 -22.30
C ALA A 113 8.01 -2.30 -22.40
N GLU A 114 8.13 -1.19 -23.12
CA GLU A 114 9.38 -0.44 -23.27
C GLU A 114 9.98 -0.16 -21.89
N PRO A 115 11.27 -0.45 -21.65
CA PRO A 115 11.91 -0.16 -20.38
C PRO A 115 11.89 1.34 -20.15
N GLY A 116 11.06 1.82 -19.23
CA GLY A 116 11.00 3.24 -18.85
C GLY A 116 9.60 3.86 -18.79
N GLU A 117 8.57 3.20 -19.30
CA GLU A 117 7.20 3.76 -19.34
C GLU A 117 6.60 4.06 -17.95
N TRP A 118 7.07 3.36 -16.92
CA TRP A 118 6.67 3.56 -15.53
C TRP A 118 7.46 4.66 -14.79
N ARG A 119 8.56 5.17 -15.37
CA ARG A 119 9.39 6.25 -14.77
C ARG A 119 8.68 7.58 -14.69
N HIS A 120 7.66 7.82 -15.50
CA HIS A 120 7.04 9.14 -15.63
C HIS A 120 5.80 9.36 -14.75
N GLN A 121 5.36 8.40 -13.95
CA GLN A 121 4.13 8.54 -13.16
C GLN A 121 4.27 8.21 -11.66
N ALA A 122 5.45 7.93 -11.17
CA ALA A 122 5.66 7.74 -9.75
C ALA A 122 5.90 9.08 -9.04
N ILE A 123 4.86 9.90 -8.95
CA ILE A 123 4.77 10.82 -7.82
C ILE A 123 4.67 9.91 -6.60
N PRO A 124 5.57 10.01 -5.61
CA PRO A 124 5.45 9.24 -4.38
C PRO A 124 4.03 9.41 -3.88
N ALA A 125 3.33 8.29 -3.65
CA ALA A 125 1.97 8.36 -3.12
C ALA A 125 2.07 9.14 -1.81
N HIS A 126 1.61 10.39 -1.82
CA HIS A 126 1.74 11.27 -0.67
C HIS A 126 0.85 10.70 0.42
N ARG A 127 1.47 10.03 1.38
CA ARG A 127 0.74 9.53 2.55
C ARG A 127 0.06 10.71 3.23
N PRO A 128 -1.24 10.60 3.57
CA PRO A 128 -1.86 11.63 4.37
C PRO A 128 -1.05 11.81 5.66
N PRO A 129 -0.79 13.05 6.11
CA PRO A 129 -0.19 13.26 7.41
C PRO A 129 -1.02 12.52 8.45
N TYR A 130 -0.36 11.79 9.36
CA TYR A 130 -1.08 11.16 10.45
C TYR A 130 -1.66 12.23 11.37
N PHE A 131 -2.83 11.95 11.94
CA PHE A 131 -3.43 12.87 12.89
C PHE A 131 -2.64 12.86 14.20
N PRO A 132 -2.25 14.03 14.74
CA PRO A 132 -1.53 14.10 15.99
C PRO A 132 -2.34 13.43 17.11
N ARG A 133 -1.75 12.43 17.73
CA ARG A 133 -2.30 11.77 18.92
C ARG A 133 -1.24 11.77 19.99
N PRO A 134 -1.55 12.16 21.25
CA PRO A 134 -0.58 12.09 22.35
C PRO A 134 0.05 10.71 22.46
N ALA A 135 1.35 10.63 22.71
CA ALA A 135 2.11 9.37 22.72
C ALA A 135 1.48 8.31 23.64
N GLY A 136 0.97 8.69 24.82
CA GLY A 136 0.31 7.80 25.76
C GLY A 136 -1.04 7.23 25.30
N GLN A 137 -1.61 7.74 24.21
CA GLN A 137 -2.87 7.27 23.61
C GLN A 137 -2.65 6.47 22.31
N ARG A 138 -1.42 6.34 21.86
CA ARG A 138 -1.10 5.62 20.65
C ARG A 138 -1.03 4.12 20.93
N ALA A 139 -1.82 3.34 20.20
CA ALA A 139 -1.80 1.88 20.26
C ALA A 139 -1.07 1.31 19.05
N VAL A 140 -0.46 0.14 19.20
CA VAL A 140 0.10 -0.63 18.08
C VAL A 140 -0.96 -1.61 17.58
N ILE A 141 -1.37 -1.45 16.32
CA ILE A 141 -2.33 -2.31 15.65
C ILE A 141 -1.56 -3.23 14.69
N SER A 142 -1.54 -4.51 15.01
CA SER A 142 -0.80 -5.51 14.22
C SER A 142 -1.66 -6.06 13.08
N HIS A 143 -1.03 -6.20 11.91
CA HIS A 143 -1.63 -6.81 10.73
C HIS A 143 -0.63 -7.80 10.11
N ALA A 144 -1.13 -8.93 9.57
CA ALA A 144 -0.30 -9.77 8.72
C ALA A 144 0.00 -9.07 7.39
N SER A 145 1.19 -9.29 6.82
CA SER A 145 1.50 -8.85 5.47
C SER A 145 0.57 -9.55 4.46
N TYR A 146 0.26 -8.85 3.36
CA TYR A 146 -0.54 -9.41 2.26
C TYR A 146 0.24 -10.43 1.42
N ALA A 147 1.56 -10.44 1.49
CA ALA A 147 2.41 -11.43 0.83
C ALA A 147 2.20 -12.83 1.43
N ALA A 148 1.20 -13.56 0.93
CA ALA A 148 0.85 -14.89 1.43
C ALA A 148 1.87 -15.98 1.06
N ARG A 149 2.76 -15.72 0.11
CA ARG A 149 3.80 -16.64 -0.40
C ARG A 149 5.12 -15.87 -0.60
N PRO A 150 6.28 -16.57 -0.70
CA PRO A 150 7.53 -15.94 -1.09
C PRO A 150 7.43 -15.33 -2.50
N GLU A 151 7.95 -14.12 -2.67
CA GLU A 151 7.88 -13.33 -3.88
C GLU A 151 9.29 -13.01 -4.41
N THR A 152 9.39 -12.77 -5.72
CA THR A 152 10.56 -12.13 -6.31
C THR A 152 10.45 -10.61 -6.15
N PRO A 153 11.56 -9.87 -6.29
CA PRO A 153 11.52 -8.41 -6.26
C PRO A 153 10.57 -7.78 -7.29
N ASP A 154 10.45 -8.36 -8.50
CA ASP A 154 9.51 -7.89 -9.54
C ASP A 154 8.06 -8.11 -9.13
N GLU A 155 7.73 -9.26 -8.55
CA GLU A 155 6.39 -9.54 -8.03
C GLU A 155 6.05 -8.58 -6.88
N ALA A 156 7.00 -8.31 -5.99
CA ALA A 156 6.83 -7.39 -4.87
C ALA A 156 6.63 -5.93 -5.33
N ILE A 157 7.31 -5.48 -6.40
CA ILE A 157 7.06 -4.18 -7.04
C ILE A 157 5.63 -4.14 -7.59
N ALA A 158 5.20 -5.18 -8.30
CA ALA A 158 3.86 -5.22 -8.86
C ALA A 158 2.78 -5.15 -7.77
N GLU A 159 2.96 -5.86 -6.65
CA GLU A 159 2.04 -5.80 -5.50
C GLU A 159 2.07 -4.41 -4.83
N LEU A 160 3.25 -3.83 -4.61
CA LEU A 160 3.40 -2.48 -4.07
C LEU A 160 2.64 -1.45 -4.92
N ASP A 161 2.71 -1.58 -6.25
CA ASP A 161 2.05 -0.69 -7.18
C ASP A 161 0.54 -0.90 -7.24
N LEU A 162 0.08 -2.14 -7.18
CA LEU A 162 -1.34 -2.46 -7.12
C LEU A 162 -2.00 -1.97 -5.84
N LEU A 163 -1.32 -2.13 -4.71
CA LEU A 163 -1.83 -1.80 -3.39
C LEU A 163 -1.69 -0.31 -3.03
N ASP A 164 -1.00 0.49 -3.86
CA ASP A 164 -0.70 1.91 -3.59
C ASP A 164 -0.01 2.13 -2.24
N TYR A 165 0.83 1.22 -1.87
CA TYR A 165 1.62 1.36 -0.67
C TYR A 165 2.93 2.10 -0.94
N ASP A 166 3.45 2.77 0.08
CA ASP A 166 4.79 3.35 0.03
C ASP A 166 5.87 2.30 0.21
N PHE A 167 5.51 1.17 0.81
CA PHE A 167 6.36 0.01 1.06
C PHE A 167 5.54 -1.29 1.05
N HIS A 168 6.21 -2.41 0.76
CA HIS A 168 5.62 -3.76 0.80
C HIS A 168 6.55 -4.72 1.55
N LEU A 169 6.03 -5.40 2.57
CA LEU A 169 6.74 -6.41 3.35
C LEU A 169 6.44 -7.80 2.79
N PHE A 170 7.46 -8.56 2.45
CA PHE A 170 7.36 -9.90 1.87
C PHE A 170 8.52 -10.78 2.28
N THR A 171 8.45 -12.08 2.01
CA THR A 171 9.60 -12.98 2.12
C THR A 171 10.20 -13.14 0.72
N GLU A 172 11.46 -12.74 0.54
CA GLU A 172 12.13 -12.84 -0.74
C GLU A 172 12.43 -14.31 -1.06
N ARG A 173 12.04 -14.74 -2.26
CA ARG A 173 11.98 -16.16 -2.68
C ARG A 173 13.34 -16.86 -2.71
N SER A 174 14.36 -16.20 -3.25
CA SER A 174 15.68 -16.79 -3.46
C SER A 174 16.53 -16.88 -2.19
N THR A 175 16.32 -15.91 -1.28
CA THR A 175 17.09 -15.80 -0.04
C THR A 175 16.35 -16.35 1.18
N GLY A 176 15.02 -16.46 1.12
CA GLY A 176 14.15 -16.79 2.22
C GLY A 176 14.11 -15.71 3.32
N GLN A 177 14.59 -14.49 3.01
CA GLN A 177 14.67 -13.39 3.98
C GLN A 177 13.40 -12.55 4.00
N ASP A 178 12.95 -12.18 5.20
CA ASP A 178 11.96 -11.12 5.35
C ASP A 178 12.56 -9.82 4.79
N SER A 179 11.85 -9.20 3.89
CA SER A 179 12.33 -8.11 3.07
C SER A 179 11.27 -7.04 2.93
N VAL A 180 11.69 -5.80 2.83
CA VAL A 180 10.81 -4.68 2.49
C VAL A 180 11.29 -4.04 1.19
N ILE A 181 10.36 -3.81 0.28
CA ILE A 181 10.59 -2.97 -0.89
C ILE A 181 9.81 -1.66 -0.71
N TYR A 182 10.41 -0.55 -1.09
CA TYR A 182 9.79 0.78 -0.96
C TYR A 182 10.21 1.71 -2.07
N ARG A 183 9.40 2.74 -2.30
CA ARG A 183 9.63 3.76 -3.33
C ARG A 183 10.68 4.76 -2.87
N THR A 184 11.54 5.14 -3.81
CA THR A 184 12.50 6.24 -3.68
C THR A 184 12.28 7.23 -4.81
N THR A 185 12.98 8.37 -4.79
CA THR A 185 12.95 9.35 -5.89
C THR A 185 13.39 8.75 -7.23
N ASP A 186 14.29 7.76 -7.18
CA ASP A 186 14.94 7.19 -8.37
C ASP A 186 14.46 5.76 -8.70
N GLY A 187 13.34 5.32 -8.11
CA GLY A 187 12.78 4.00 -8.33
C GLY A 187 12.45 3.26 -7.04
N TYR A 188 13.00 2.07 -6.85
CA TYR A 188 12.70 1.22 -5.70
C TYR A 188 13.96 0.87 -4.92
N ARG A 189 13.79 0.63 -3.63
CA ARG A 189 14.85 0.10 -2.78
C ARG A 189 14.38 -1.15 -2.04
N LEU A 190 15.23 -2.19 -2.08
CA LEU A 190 15.04 -3.43 -1.34
C LEU A 190 15.93 -3.41 -0.09
N ALA A 191 15.34 -3.65 1.08
CA ALA A 191 16.07 -3.93 2.31
C ALA A 191 15.66 -5.30 2.86
N MET A 192 16.63 -6.06 3.35
CA MET A 192 16.44 -7.41 3.89
C MET A 192 16.76 -7.42 5.37
N ALA A 193 16.08 -8.30 6.14
CA ALA A 193 16.39 -8.49 7.56
C ALA A 193 17.88 -8.86 7.76
N HIS A 194 18.36 -9.80 6.94
CA HIS A 194 19.79 -10.16 6.86
C HIS A 194 20.22 -10.16 5.39
N PRO A 195 20.93 -9.13 4.91
CA PRO A 195 21.27 -8.98 3.51
C PRO A 195 22.06 -10.14 2.93
N LYS A 196 21.60 -10.69 1.82
CA LYS A 196 22.28 -11.75 1.05
C LYS A 196 22.26 -11.39 -0.45
N PRO A 197 22.88 -10.26 -0.86
CA PRO A 197 22.75 -9.75 -2.21
C PRO A 197 23.25 -10.72 -3.28
N GLY A 198 24.26 -11.52 -2.98
CA GLY A 198 24.80 -12.52 -3.90
C GLY A 198 23.89 -13.73 -4.17
N ARG A 199 22.74 -13.81 -3.47
CA ARG A 199 21.73 -14.86 -3.67
C ARG A 199 20.46 -14.34 -4.36
N LEU A 200 20.37 -13.03 -4.58
CA LEU A 200 19.26 -12.46 -5.32
C LEU A 200 19.34 -12.84 -6.78
N GLY A 201 18.19 -13.12 -7.39
CA GLY A 201 18.06 -13.28 -8.83
C GLY A 201 18.29 -11.94 -9.58
N PRO A 202 18.03 -11.92 -10.90
CA PRO A 202 18.08 -10.67 -11.67
C PRO A 202 17.22 -9.59 -11.02
N LEU A 203 17.74 -8.36 -10.95
CA LEU A 203 17.08 -7.22 -10.35
C LEU A 203 16.63 -6.23 -11.43
N PRO A 204 15.46 -5.58 -11.27
CA PRO A 204 15.06 -4.47 -12.13
C PRO A 204 16.12 -3.36 -12.14
N ALA A 205 16.35 -2.74 -13.30
CA ALA A 205 17.34 -1.67 -13.45
C ALA A 205 17.11 -0.45 -12.55
N SER A 206 15.89 -0.28 -12.06
CA SER A 206 15.45 0.82 -11.19
C SER A 206 15.46 0.46 -9.72
N MET A 207 16.00 -0.69 -9.36
CA MET A 207 16.07 -1.11 -7.96
C MET A 207 17.48 -1.02 -7.41
N THR A 208 17.60 -0.48 -6.22
CA THR A 208 18.81 -0.52 -5.39
C THR A 208 18.61 -1.47 -4.23
N VAL A 209 19.69 -2.09 -3.77
CA VAL A 209 19.66 -3.03 -2.62
C VAL A 209 20.43 -2.41 -1.45
N SER A 210 19.80 -2.41 -0.28
CA SER A 210 20.47 -2.04 0.96
C SER A 210 21.37 -3.19 1.43
N LEU A 211 22.62 -2.88 1.69
CA LEU A 211 23.59 -3.84 2.25
C LEU A 211 23.58 -3.85 3.79
N LEU A 212 22.84 -2.92 4.40
CA LEU A 212 22.74 -2.83 5.86
C LEU A 212 21.66 -3.78 6.37
N PRO A 213 21.94 -4.59 7.41
CA PRO A 213 20.92 -5.42 8.05
C PRO A 213 19.87 -4.54 8.76
N ALA A 214 18.65 -5.06 8.85
CA ALA A 214 17.64 -4.42 9.65
C ALA A 214 18.04 -4.41 11.15
N PRO A 215 17.88 -3.28 11.85
CA PRO A 215 18.22 -3.22 13.28
C PRO A 215 17.31 -4.18 14.07
N ARG A 216 17.89 -4.83 15.09
CA ARG A 216 17.14 -5.69 16.00
C ARG A 216 16.54 -4.85 17.12
N LEU A 217 15.22 -4.71 17.14
CA LEU A 217 14.49 -3.84 18.05
C LEU A 217 13.25 -4.57 18.61
N SER A 218 12.82 -4.18 19.80
CA SER A 218 11.46 -4.43 20.26
C SER A 218 10.49 -3.50 19.49
N VAL A 219 9.21 -3.84 19.50
CA VAL A 219 8.17 -3.00 18.86
C VAL A 219 8.12 -1.59 19.45
N ARG A 220 8.36 -1.47 20.77
CA ARG A 220 8.42 -0.19 21.46
C ARG A 220 9.58 0.68 20.97
N GLU A 221 10.79 0.11 20.92
CA GLU A 221 11.98 0.81 20.42
C GLU A 221 11.83 1.19 18.95
N ALA A 222 11.18 0.35 18.14
CA ALA A 222 10.90 0.64 16.75
C ALA A 222 9.91 1.81 16.59
N ALA A 223 8.90 1.92 17.47
CA ALA A 223 7.97 3.04 17.51
C ALA A 223 8.66 4.34 17.94
N GLU A 224 9.49 4.31 18.98
CA GLU A 224 10.28 5.45 19.43
C GLU A 224 11.23 5.95 18.33
N ARG A 225 11.87 5.01 17.61
CA ARG A 225 12.75 5.34 16.46
C ARG A 225 11.99 5.95 15.29
N LEU A 226 10.79 5.43 15.00
CA LEU A 226 9.91 5.97 13.96
C LEU A 226 9.53 7.43 14.25
N ASP A 227 9.15 7.73 15.49
CA ASP A 227 8.82 9.08 15.93
C ASP A 227 10.03 10.02 15.85
N ALA A 228 11.19 9.56 16.33
CA ALA A 228 12.42 10.36 16.33
C ALA A 228 12.96 10.66 14.93
N ALA A 229 12.83 9.72 13.99
CA ALA A 229 13.39 9.84 12.65
C ALA A 229 12.50 10.64 11.68
N GLY A 230 11.22 10.85 12.02
CA GLY A 230 10.25 11.52 11.14
C GLY A 230 10.02 10.79 9.81
N GLN A 231 10.34 9.50 9.75
CA GLN A 231 10.20 8.68 8.55
C GLN A 231 8.78 8.11 8.42
N PRO A 232 8.33 7.75 7.22
CA PRO A 232 7.01 7.16 7.03
C PRO A 232 6.86 5.77 7.65
N PHE A 233 7.95 5.03 7.79
CA PHE A 233 8.00 3.69 8.39
C PHE A 233 9.40 3.34 8.89
N THR A 234 9.49 2.31 9.73
CA THR A 234 10.76 1.69 10.17
C THR A 234 10.70 0.20 9.91
N PHE A 235 11.66 -0.33 9.13
CA PHE A 235 11.88 -1.76 8.96
C PHE A 235 12.90 -2.24 10.00
N PHE A 236 12.58 -3.32 10.71
CA PHE A 236 13.40 -3.85 11.80
C PHE A 236 13.21 -5.36 11.95
N THR A 237 14.18 -6.01 12.56
CA THR A 237 14.05 -7.39 13.01
C THR A 237 13.49 -7.37 14.44
N ASP A 238 12.31 -7.94 14.64
CA ASP A 238 11.67 -7.99 15.95
C ASP A 238 12.50 -8.86 16.93
N ALA A 239 12.92 -8.29 18.04
CA ALA A 239 13.77 -8.94 19.04
C ALA A 239 13.13 -10.20 19.64
N GLY A 240 11.79 -10.26 19.73
CA GLY A 240 11.04 -11.38 20.27
C GLY A 240 10.89 -12.55 19.30
N THR A 241 10.60 -12.27 18.03
CA THR A 241 10.29 -13.31 17.02
C THR A 241 11.44 -13.59 16.06
N GLY A 242 12.42 -12.68 15.97
CA GLY A 242 13.51 -12.75 14.98
C GLY A 242 13.05 -12.50 13.54
N ARG A 243 11.81 -12.11 13.32
CA ARG A 243 11.23 -11.85 11.99
C ARG A 243 11.38 -10.39 11.60
N GLY A 244 11.50 -10.14 10.29
CA GLY A 244 11.51 -8.78 9.75
C GLY A 244 10.11 -8.18 9.77
N CYS A 245 9.96 -7.04 10.45
CA CYS A 245 8.68 -6.35 10.64
C CYS A 245 8.77 -4.89 10.18
N VAL A 246 7.62 -4.30 9.86
CA VAL A 246 7.52 -2.86 9.55
C VAL A 246 6.55 -2.20 10.49
N ILE A 247 6.99 -1.13 11.17
CA ILE A 247 6.11 -0.23 11.92
C ILE A 247 5.96 1.10 11.18
N TYR A 248 4.75 1.68 11.18
CA TYR A 248 4.43 2.88 10.45
C TYR A 248 3.35 3.70 11.14
N HIS A 249 3.24 4.98 10.80
CA HIS A 249 2.13 5.83 11.25
C HIS A 249 0.86 5.55 10.45
N ARG A 250 -0.22 5.27 11.16
CA ARG A 250 -1.57 5.18 10.58
C ARG A 250 -2.19 6.57 10.48
N TYR A 251 -3.17 6.71 9.57
CA TYR A 251 -3.92 7.96 9.39
C TYR A 251 -4.75 8.37 10.63
N ASP A 252 -5.05 7.42 11.53
CA ASP A 252 -5.80 7.65 12.77
C ASP A 252 -4.89 8.02 13.97
N GLY A 253 -3.59 8.20 13.74
CA GLY A 253 -2.59 8.57 14.73
C GLY A 253 -2.08 7.41 15.60
N HIS A 254 -2.50 6.19 15.33
CA HIS A 254 -1.95 4.96 15.91
C HIS A 254 -0.75 4.45 15.09
N TYR A 255 -0.04 3.47 15.63
CA TYR A 255 0.98 2.73 14.88
C TYR A 255 0.37 1.51 14.21
N GLY A 256 0.72 1.28 12.94
CA GLY A 256 0.51 0.01 12.27
C GLY A 256 1.77 -0.84 12.33
N LEU A 257 1.62 -2.11 12.67
CA LEU A 257 2.71 -3.08 12.66
C LEU A 257 2.39 -4.17 11.65
N LEU A 258 3.19 -4.26 10.58
CA LEU A 258 3.13 -5.38 9.65
C LEU A 258 4.09 -6.47 10.08
N VAL A 259 3.59 -7.70 10.11
CA VAL A 259 4.35 -8.90 10.42
C VAL A 259 4.27 -9.90 9.28
N PRO A 260 5.30 -10.71 9.00
CA PRO A 260 5.22 -11.76 7.99
C PRO A 260 4.13 -12.78 8.34
N PRO A 261 3.53 -13.46 7.34
CA PRO A 261 2.55 -14.51 7.56
C PRO A 261 3.11 -15.63 8.45
N GLY A 262 2.24 -16.20 9.31
CA GLY A 262 2.63 -17.28 10.23
C GLY A 262 3.44 -16.86 11.45
N THR A 263 3.69 -15.58 11.64
CA THR A 263 4.35 -15.09 12.87
C THR A 263 3.38 -15.20 14.04
N ARG A 264 3.65 -16.10 14.98
CA ARG A 264 2.92 -16.18 16.27
C ARG A 264 3.57 -15.20 17.26
N ARG A 265 2.76 -14.39 17.89
CA ARG A 265 3.11 -13.52 19.01
C ARG A 265 2.44 -13.99 20.28
#